data_adf01eedfe750761b1c9ec49c1dee5ff
#
_entry.id   adf01eedfe750761b1c9ec49c1dee5ff
#
_cell.length_a   1.000
_cell.length_b   1.000
_cell.length_c   1.000
_cell.angle_alpha   90.00
_cell.angle_beta   90.00
_cell.angle_gamma   90.00
#
_symmetry.space_group_name_H-M   'P 1'
#
loop_
_entity.id
_entity.type
_entity.pdbx_description
1 polymer ?
#
loop_
_entity_poly.entity_id
_entity_poly.type
_entity_poly.pdbx_seq_one_letter_code
_entity_poly.pdbx_strand_id
1 'polypeptide(L)'
;MIKSKRLENLKLLKQKKLNKLTMEINTLNNEIKKSNGLKKKLQKIKDNSFTEEKYNSSMNIMYKYEFDRKILEQIDVCENRVLFLKKELLRSKNKLGQIISQKKLIEEKLKFSFLEELRVKEEKLLRTTPLFRKI
;
A
#
# COMPACT_ATOMS: atom_id res chain seq x y z
N MET A 1 -23.37 -23.16 -10.21
CA MET A 1 -22.13 -23.30 -11.00
C MET A 1 -21.72 -22.02 -11.69
N ILE A 2 -22.58 -21.33 -12.42
CA ILE A 2 -22.25 -20.04 -13.04
C ILE A 2 -21.94 -18.97 -11.99
N LYS A 3 -22.66 -18.95 -10.88
CA LYS A 3 -22.42 -18.01 -9.75
C LYS A 3 -21.06 -18.23 -9.09
N SER A 4 -20.65 -19.47 -8.86
CA SER A 4 -19.35 -19.77 -8.24
C SER A 4 -18.19 -19.39 -9.16
N LYS A 5 -18.35 -19.57 -10.47
CA LYS A 5 -17.35 -19.19 -11.47
C LYS A 5 -17.16 -17.66 -11.53
N ARG A 6 -18.25 -16.89 -11.46
CA ARG A 6 -18.23 -15.43 -11.37
C ARG A 6 -17.54 -14.97 -10.08
N LEU A 7 -17.86 -15.61 -8.96
CA LEU A 7 -17.26 -15.28 -7.66
C LEU A 7 -15.75 -15.60 -7.65
N GLU A 8 -15.34 -16.71 -8.24
CA GLU A 8 -13.91 -17.05 -8.40
C GLU A 8 -13.18 -16.02 -9.25
N ASN A 9 -13.78 -15.59 -10.35
CA ASN A 9 -13.23 -14.54 -11.21
C ASN A 9 -13.11 -13.20 -10.48
N LEU A 10 -14.13 -12.83 -9.69
CA LEU A 10 -14.09 -11.63 -8.84
C LEU A 10 -13.00 -11.73 -7.79
N LYS A 11 -12.83 -12.90 -7.17
CA LYS A 11 -11.76 -13.15 -6.21
C LYS A 11 -10.38 -12.94 -6.84
N LEU A 12 -10.17 -13.46 -8.05
CA LEU A 12 -8.93 -13.28 -8.79
C LEU A 12 -8.67 -11.80 -9.12
N LEU A 13 -9.71 -11.08 -9.54
CA LEU A 13 -9.60 -9.63 -9.81
C LEU A 13 -9.24 -8.85 -8.55
N LYS A 14 -9.85 -9.18 -7.42
CA LYS A 14 -9.54 -8.55 -6.13
C LYS A 14 -8.13 -8.88 -5.68
N GLN A 15 -7.66 -10.11 -5.92
CA GLN A 15 -6.29 -10.50 -5.60
C GLN A 15 -5.28 -9.71 -6.45
N LYS A 16 -5.55 -9.50 -7.73
CA LYS A 16 -4.69 -8.68 -8.61
C LYS A 16 -4.63 -7.23 -8.14
N LYS A 17 -5.76 -6.65 -7.77
CA LYS A 17 -5.82 -5.28 -7.23
C LYS A 17 -5.05 -5.17 -5.91
N LEU A 18 -5.18 -6.18 -5.04
CA LEU A 18 -4.47 -6.26 -3.78
C LEU A 18 -2.96 -6.30 -3.99
N ASN A 19 -2.49 -7.13 -4.92
CA ASN A 19 -1.07 -7.23 -5.27
C ASN A 19 -0.53 -5.91 -5.80
N LYS A 20 -1.29 -5.26 -6.69
CA LYS A 20 -0.92 -3.94 -7.25
C LYS A 20 -0.81 -2.88 -6.16
N LEU A 21 -1.79 -2.81 -5.25
CA LEU A 21 -1.77 -1.87 -4.13
C LEU A 21 -0.63 -2.14 -3.16
N THR A 22 -0.31 -3.41 -2.90
CA THR A 22 0.83 -3.79 -2.06
C THR A 22 2.15 -3.28 -2.68
N MET A 23 2.30 -3.41 -3.98
CA MET A 23 3.46 -2.87 -4.70
C MET A 23 3.52 -1.35 -4.64
N GLU A 24 2.39 -0.66 -4.81
CA GLU A 24 2.29 0.80 -4.66
C GLU A 24 2.69 1.26 -3.26
N ILE A 25 2.22 0.56 -2.22
CA ILE A 25 2.56 0.85 -0.82
C ILE A 25 4.07 0.68 -0.59
N ASN A 26 4.67 -0.39 -1.11
CA ASN A 26 6.12 -0.61 -0.99
C ASN A 26 6.90 0.49 -1.71
N THR A 27 6.47 0.92 -2.89
CA THR A 27 7.08 2.02 -3.64
C THR A 27 6.98 3.32 -2.86
N LEU A 28 5.82 3.65 -2.29
CA LEU A 28 5.62 4.84 -1.47
C LEU A 28 6.51 4.84 -0.22
N ASN A 29 6.63 3.70 0.47
CA ASN A 29 7.52 3.54 1.62
C ASN A 29 8.99 3.78 1.23
N ASN A 30 9.42 3.25 0.10
CA ASN A 30 10.78 3.44 -0.41
C ASN A 30 11.05 4.90 -0.79
N GLU A 31 10.08 5.57 -1.41
CA GLU A 31 10.16 6.99 -1.74
C GLU A 31 10.26 7.87 -0.48
N ILE A 32 9.49 7.54 0.56
CA ILE A 32 9.55 8.22 1.86
C ILE A 32 10.94 8.07 2.47
N LYS A 33 11.50 6.85 2.46
CA LYS A 33 12.85 6.58 2.97
C LYS A 33 13.91 7.37 2.22
N LYS A 34 13.81 7.44 0.89
CA LYS A 34 14.73 8.21 0.04
C LYS A 34 14.67 9.69 0.37
N SER A 35 13.48 10.26 0.48
CA SER A 35 13.28 11.68 0.80
C SER A 35 13.80 12.02 2.20
N ASN A 36 13.54 11.17 3.19
CA ASN A 36 14.09 11.34 4.55
C ASN A 36 15.61 11.20 4.58
N GLY A 37 16.18 10.27 3.80
CA GLY A 37 17.62 10.12 3.65
C GLY A 37 18.26 11.33 3.03
N LEU A 38 17.68 11.90 2.00
CA LEU A 38 18.14 13.13 1.36
C LEU A 38 18.08 14.32 2.33
N LYS A 39 16.97 14.44 3.08
CA LYS A 39 16.81 15.46 4.11
C LYS A 39 17.93 15.38 5.15
N LYS A 40 18.24 14.18 5.65
CA LYS A 40 19.33 13.98 6.62
C LYS A 40 20.69 14.38 6.05
N LYS A 41 20.98 14.05 4.79
CA LYS A 41 22.21 14.45 4.11
C LYS A 41 22.31 15.97 4.00
N LEU A 42 21.22 16.63 3.63
CA LEU A 42 21.15 18.09 3.53
C LEU A 42 21.36 18.76 4.89
N GLN A 43 20.78 18.21 5.96
CA GLN A 43 20.98 18.71 7.32
C GLN A 43 22.43 18.58 7.77
N LYS A 44 23.10 17.47 7.45
CA LYS A 44 24.52 17.28 7.73
C LYS A 44 25.40 18.30 6.99
N ILE A 45 25.10 18.56 5.72
CA ILE A 45 25.82 19.57 4.92
C ILE A 45 25.66 20.94 5.56
N LYS A 46 24.43 21.27 5.98
CA LYS A 46 24.15 22.54 6.67
C LYS A 46 24.94 22.65 7.97
N ASP A 47 24.91 21.62 8.81
CA ASP A 47 25.59 21.59 10.09
C ASP A 47 27.11 21.67 9.90
N ASN A 48 27.66 20.98 8.94
CA ASN A 48 29.09 21.05 8.61
C ASN A 48 29.52 22.45 8.11
N SER A 49 28.64 23.15 7.39
CA SER A 49 28.95 24.49 6.92
C SER A 49 29.08 25.50 8.06
N PHE A 50 28.39 25.26 9.20
CA PHE A 50 28.55 26.09 10.40
C PHE A 50 29.88 25.88 11.15
N THR A 51 30.47 24.68 11.04
CA THR A 51 31.72 24.34 11.73
C THR A 51 32.98 24.77 10.95
N GLU A 52 32.87 25.02 9.66
CA GLU A 52 33.95 25.50 8.80
C GLU A 52 33.99 27.02 8.68
N GLU A 53 34.01 27.72 9.80
CA GLU A 53 34.08 29.19 9.84
C GLU A 53 35.46 29.74 9.49
N LYS A 54 35.84 29.65 8.22
CA LYS A 54 37.06 30.30 7.71
C LYS A 54 36.75 31.46 6.77
N TYR A 55 35.56 32.03 6.86
CA TYR A 55 35.12 33.10 5.95
C TYR A 55 35.41 34.48 6.57
N ASN A 56 36.54 35.05 6.19
CA ASN A 56 36.96 36.35 6.67
C ASN A 56 36.52 37.52 5.78
N SER A 57 35.87 37.26 4.65
CA SER A 57 35.39 38.31 3.74
C SER A 57 33.86 38.37 3.71
N SER A 58 33.31 39.59 3.53
CA SER A 58 31.87 39.80 3.38
C SER A 58 31.28 39.05 2.21
N MET A 59 32.05 38.89 1.14
CA MET A 59 31.66 38.14 -0.05
C MET A 59 31.47 36.66 0.25
N ASN A 60 32.37 36.07 1.02
CA ASN A 60 32.29 34.67 1.45
C ASN A 60 31.09 34.45 2.41
N ILE A 61 30.79 35.42 3.26
CA ILE A 61 29.61 35.39 4.15
C ILE A 61 28.32 35.39 3.32
N MET A 62 28.24 36.19 2.26
CA MET A 62 27.09 36.24 1.35
C MET A 62 26.89 34.91 0.63
N TYR A 63 27.97 34.30 0.11
CA TYR A 63 27.91 32.99 -0.55
C TYR A 63 27.46 31.92 0.42
N LYS A 64 27.95 31.94 1.64
CA LYS A 64 27.55 31.00 2.69
C LYS A 64 26.05 31.14 3.02
N TYR A 65 25.60 32.38 3.17
CA TYR A 65 24.20 32.68 3.45
C TYR A 65 23.28 32.17 2.34
N GLU A 66 23.63 32.42 1.08
CA GLU A 66 22.89 31.95 -0.07
C GLU A 66 22.88 30.41 -0.17
N PHE A 67 24.05 29.79 0.09
CA PHE A 67 24.19 28.36 0.11
C PHE A 67 23.30 27.74 1.18
N ASP A 68 23.34 28.25 2.41
CA ASP A 68 22.50 27.77 3.52
C ASP A 68 21.02 27.97 3.22
N ARG A 69 20.66 29.10 2.60
CA ARG A 69 19.26 29.33 2.18
C ARG A 69 18.78 28.30 1.17
N LYS A 70 19.59 27.97 0.17
CA LYS A 70 19.25 26.95 -0.83
C LYS A 70 19.10 25.57 -0.20
N ILE A 71 19.97 25.24 0.76
CA ILE A 71 19.86 23.96 1.49
C ILE A 71 18.57 23.91 2.30
N LEU A 72 18.21 24.98 2.99
CA LEU A 72 16.95 25.08 3.73
C LEU A 72 15.74 24.91 2.80
N GLU A 73 15.76 25.54 1.64
CA GLU A 73 14.71 25.39 0.63
C GLU A 73 14.59 23.91 0.18
N GLN A 74 15.70 23.22 -0.05
CA GLN A 74 15.72 21.82 -0.41
C GLN A 74 15.21 20.91 0.72
N ILE A 75 15.54 21.21 1.96
CA ILE A 75 15.01 20.52 3.13
C ILE A 75 13.49 20.66 3.19
N ASP A 76 12.96 21.87 2.98
CA ASP A 76 11.51 22.12 2.94
C ASP A 76 10.83 21.34 1.82
N VAL A 77 11.44 21.28 0.65
CA VAL A 77 10.95 20.46 -0.47
C VAL A 77 10.87 18.98 -0.08
N CYS A 78 11.90 18.46 0.57
CA CYS A 78 11.92 17.07 1.06
C CYS A 78 10.84 16.82 2.10
N GLU A 79 10.64 17.74 3.04
CA GLU A 79 9.60 17.64 4.07
C GLU A 79 8.20 17.64 3.48
N ASN A 80 7.94 18.54 2.54
CA ASN A 80 6.66 18.62 1.84
C ASN A 80 6.39 17.36 1.01
N ARG A 81 7.42 16.84 0.37
CA ARG A 81 7.32 15.58 -0.38
C ARG A 81 6.97 14.41 0.54
N VAL A 82 7.60 14.31 1.70
CA VAL A 82 7.31 13.27 2.70
C VAL A 82 5.86 13.38 3.19
N LEU A 83 5.38 14.59 3.46
CA LEU A 83 3.98 14.80 3.87
C LEU A 83 3.01 14.34 2.77
N PHE A 84 3.27 14.69 1.53
CA PHE A 84 2.46 14.26 0.39
C PHE A 84 2.46 12.74 0.25
N LEU A 85 3.64 12.13 0.29
CA LEU A 85 3.79 10.67 0.18
C LEU A 85 3.09 9.92 1.31
N LYS A 86 3.12 10.45 2.53
CA LYS A 86 2.41 9.88 3.68
C LYS A 86 0.90 9.92 3.49
N LYS A 87 0.36 11.00 2.91
CA LYS A 87 -1.07 11.09 2.57
C LYS A 87 -1.45 10.04 1.52
N GLU A 88 -0.64 9.90 0.48
CA GLU A 88 -0.86 8.89 -0.56
C GLU A 88 -0.76 7.47 0.02
N LEU A 89 0.19 7.24 0.92
CA LEU A 89 0.34 5.98 1.62
C LEU A 89 -0.91 5.63 2.43
N LEU A 90 -1.46 6.60 3.16
CA LEU A 90 -2.69 6.42 3.94
C LEU A 90 -3.87 6.06 3.03
N ARG A 91 -4.01 6.76 1.91
CA ARG A 91 -5.06 6.45 0.91
C ARG A 91 -4.92 5.02 0.38
N SER A 92 -3.70 4.61 0.02
CA SER A 92 -3.44 3.27 -0.50
C SER A 92 -3.71 2.20 0.54
N LYS A 93 -3.36 2.43 1.80
CA LYS A 93 -3.68 1.54 2.92
C LYS A 93 -5.18 1.39 3.15
N ASN A 94 -5.93 2.50 3.06
CA ASN A 94 -7.38 2.47 3.18
C ASN A 94 -8.03 1.68 2.04
N LYS A 95 -7.57 1.87 0.81
CA LYS A 95 -8.02 1.09 -0.34
C LYS A 95 -7.70 -0.39 -0.18
N LEU A 96 -6.51 -0.70 0.32
CA LEU A 96 -6.10 -2.07 0.60
C LEU A 96 -7.04 -2.73 1.60
N GLY A 97 -7.36 -2.04 2.71
CA GLY A 97 -8.32 -2.51 3.71
C GLY A 97 -9.69 -2.79 3.11
N GLN A 98 -10.20 -1.91 2.25
CA GLN A 98 -11.47 -2.10 1.55
C GLN A 98 -11.45 -3.34 0.65
N ILE A 99 -10.39 -3.53 -0.10
CA ILE A 99 -10.24 -4.69 -1.00
C ILE A 99 -10.13 -5.98 -0.21
N ILE A 100 -9.41 -6.00 0.89
CA ILE A 100 -9.33 -7.15 1.80
C ILE A 100 -10.70 -7.52 2.32
N SER A 101 -11.50 -6.53 2.76
CA SER A 101 -12.86 -6.75 3.24
C SER A 101 -13.77 -7.30 2.15
N GLN A 102 -13.70 -6.74 0.94
CA GLN A 102 -14.46 -7.20 -0.23
C GLN A 102 -14.07 -8.64 -0.61
N LYS A 103 -12.79 -8.96 -0.58
CA LYS A 103 -12.30 -10.30 -0.86
C LYS A 103 -12.81 -11.31 0.16
N LYS A 104 -12.83 -10.96 1.44
CA LYS A 104 -13.39 -11.82 2.50
C LYS A 104 -14.86 -12.11 2.27
N LEU A 105 -15.65 -11.10 1.89
CA LEU A 105 -17.06 -11.28 1.57
C LEU A 105 -17.25 -12.25 0.39
N ILE A 106 -16.43 -12.11 -0.64
CA ILE A 106 -16.47 -13.02 -1.80
C ILE A 106 -16.11 -14.45 -1.38
N GLU A 107 -15.10 -14.63 -0.56
CA GLU A 107 -14.69 -15.94 -0.02
C GLU A 107 -15.80 -16.58 0.81
N GLU A 108 -16.50 -15.82 1.64
CA GLU A 108 -17.65 -16.27 2.41
C GLU A 108 -18.80 -16.72 1.51
N LYS A 109 -19.09 -15.93 0.48
CA LYS A 109 -20.13 -16.28 -0.52
C LYS A 109 -19.77 -17.54 -1.30
N LEU A 110 -18.50 -17.71 -1.66
CA LEU A 110 -18.01 -18.92 -2.32
C LEU A 110 -18.17 -20.14 -1.42
N LYS A 111 -17.82 -20.02 -0.16
CA LYS A 111 -17.96 -21.08 0.83
C LYS A 111 -19.42 -21.48 1.02
N PHE A 112 -20.30 -20.48 1.14
CA PHE A 112 -21.74 -20.71 1.25
C PHE A 112 -22.30 -21.40 0.00
N SER A 113 -21.93 -20.94 -1.19
CA SER A 113 -22.35 -21.53 -2.46
C SER A 113 -21.89 -22.99 -2.60
N PHE A 114 -20.65 -23.26 -2.17
CA PHE A 114 -20.10 -24.63 -2.16
C PHE A 114 -20.89 -25.56 -1.22
N LEU A 115 -21.22 -25.09 -0.01
CA LEU A 115 -22.02 -25.84 0.95
C LEU A 115 -23.44 -26.10 0.43
N GLU A 116 -24.05 -25.13 -0.24
CA GLU A 116 -25.37 -25.28 -0.88
C GLU A 116 -25.33 -26.34 -1.98
N GLU A 117 -24.31 -26.36 -2.83
CA GLU A 117 -24.13 -27.35 -3.87
C GLU A 117 -24.01 -28.78 -3.27
N LEU A 118 -23.26 -28.91 -2.18
CA LEU A 118 -23.13 -30.21 -1.48
C LEU A 118 -24.46 -30.65 -0.89
N ARG A 119 -25.21 -29.74 -0.29
CA ARG A 119 -26.54 -30.07 0.26
C ARG A 119 -27.50 -30.53 -0.82
N VAL A 120 -27.51 -29.86 -1.96
CA VAL A 120 -28.35 -30.25 -3.11
C VAL A 120 -27.95 -31.63 -3.64
N LYS A 121 -26.67 -31.93 -3.73
CA LYS A 121 -26.17 -33.25 -4.14
C LYS A 121 -26.58 -34.35 -3.17
N GLU A 122 -26.48 -34.10 -1.87
CA GLU A 122 -26.93 -35.05 -0.84
C GLU A 122 -28.42 -35.31 -0.93
N GLU A 123 -29.25 -34.29 -1.11
CA GLU A 123 -30.70 -34.45 -1.31
C GLU A 123 -31.01 -35.27 -2.55
N LYS A 124 -30.29 -35.03 -3.65
CA LYS A 124 -30.48 -35.83 -4.89
C LYS A 124 -30.10 -37.29 -4.69
N LEU A 125 -29.00 -37.57 -3.98
CA LEU A 125 -28.57 -38.90 -3.65
C LEU A 125 -29.62 -39.63 -2.79
N LEU A 126 -30.17 -38.95 -1.80
CA LEU A 126 -31.23 -39.49 -0.95
C LEU A 126 -32.51 -39.79 -1.75
N ARG A 127 -32.84 -38.99 -2.76
CA ARG A 127 -34.00 -39.21 -3.65
C ARG A 127 -33.79 -40.35 -4.65
N THR A 128 -32.54 -40.52 -5.11
CA THR A 128 -32.22 -41.51 -6.15
C THR A 128 -31.87 -42.88 -5.59
N THR A 129 -31.76 -43.02 -4.25
CA THR A 129 -31.49 -44.33 -3.61
C THR A 129 -32.60 -44.73 -2.65
N PRO A 130 -33.85 -44.96 -3.15
CA PRO A 130 -34.95 -45.35 -2.28
C PRO A 130 -34.80 -46.73 -1.67
N LEU A 131 -33.97 -47.61 -2.23
CA LEU A 131 -33.68 -48.95 -1.73
C LEU A 131 -33.04 -48.98 -0.34
N PHE A 132 -32.26 -47.94 0.02
CA PHE A 132 -31.68 -47.82 1.35
C PHE A 132 -32.69 -47.50 2.44
N ARG A 133 -33.86 -46.98 2.07
CA ARG A 133 -34.93 -46.63 3.02
C ARG A 133 -35.81 -47.82 3.42
N LYS A 134 -35.76 -48.92 2.67
CA LYS A 134 -36.59 -50.13 2.91
C LYS A 134 -35.86 -51.14 3.79
N ILE A 135 -34.63 -50.91 4.08
CA ILE A 135 -33.81 -51.71 4.99
C ILE A 135 -33.75 -51.09 6.39
#